data_5111b9ee9149a164c473e7ca61f36fb4
#
_entry.id   5111b9ee9149a164c473e7ca61f36fb4
#
_cell.length_a   1.000
_cell.length_b   1.000
_cell.length_c   1.000
_cell.angle_alpha   90.00
_cell.angle_beta   90.00
_cell.angle_gamma   90.00
#
_symmetry.space_group_name_H-M   'P 1'
#
loop_
_entity.id
_entity.type
_entity.pdbx_description
1 polymer ?
#
loop_
_entity_poly.entity_id
_entity_poly.type
_entity_poly.pdbx_seq_one_letter_code
_entity_poly.pdbx_strand_id
1 'polypeptide(L)' 'MDAAAIFDLIVRADERLKYAPAGDPAAARAARDLLERALEAARAAALPDLVAQAEIRLADL' A
#
# COMPACT_ATOMS: atom_id res chain seq x y z
N MET A 1 12.88 6.70 -4.59
CA MET A 1 11.58 7.19 -4.06
C MET A 1 11.79 7.55 -2.59
N ASP A 2 11.37 8.73 -2.16
CA ASP A 2 11.54 9.16 -0.78
C ASP A 2 10.42 8.65 0.13
N ALA A 3 10.57 8.85 1.44
CA ALA A 3 9.59 8.36 2.41
C ALA A 3 8.18 8.93 2.18
N ALA A 4 8.10 10.20 1.81
CA ALA A 4 6.79 10.84 1.56
C ALA A 4 6.09 10.21 0.36
N ALA A 5 6.83 9.92 -0.71
CA ALA A 5 6.25 9.29 -1.90
C ALA A 5 5.81 7.85 -1.61
N ILE A 6 6.58 7.12 -0.80
CA ILE A 6 6.22 5.76 -0.39
C ILE A 6 4.96 5.78 0.47
N PHE A 7 4.90 6.68 1.44
CA PHE A 7 3.73 6.84 2.29
C PHE A 7 2.49 7.19 1.46
N ASP A 8 2.65 8.03 0.44
CA ASP A 8 1.56 8.38 -0.46
C ASP A 8 0.97 7.16 -1.16
N LEU A 9 1.79 6.20 -1.57
CA LEU A 9 1.30 4.94 -2.14
C LEU A 9 0.42 4.17 -1.15
N ILE A 10 0.82 4.15 0.12
CA ILE A 10 0.06 3.49 1.18
C ILE A 10 -1.29 4.19 1.39
N VAL A 11 -1.27 5.52 1.45
CA VAL A 11 -2.49 6.32 1.59
C VAL A 11 -3.44 6.08 0.42
N ARG A 12 -2.93 6.05 -0.80
CA ARG A 12 -3.74 5.77 -1.99
C ARG A 12 -4.37 4.38 -1.93
N ALA A 13 -3.64 3.39 -1.43
CA ALA A 13 -4.19 2.05 -1.26
C ALA A 13 -5.35 2.06 -0.26
N ASP A 14 -5.19 2.73 0.88
CA ASP A 14 -6.23 2.87 1.89
C ASP A 14 -7.46 3.57 1.32
N GLU A 15 -7.27 4.66 0.57
CA GLU A 15 -8.36 5.40 -0.06
C GLU A 15 -9.08 4.57 -1.12
N ARG A 16 -8.32 3.79 -1.90
CA ARG A 16 -8.91 2.92 -2.92
C ARG A 16 -9.88 1.93 -2.32
N LEU A 17 -9.51 1.35 -1.17
CA LEU A 17 -10.38 0.41 -0.46
C LEU A 17 -11.55 1.10 0.23
N LYS A 18 -11.31 2.27 0.81
CA LYS A 18 -12.32 3.01 1.56
C LYS A 18 -13.49 3.46 0.68
N TYR A 19 -13.21 3.91 -0.53
CA TYR A 19 -14.22 4.47 -1.42
C TYR A 19 -14.73 3.50 -2.47
N ALA A 20 -14.28 2.24 -2.43
CA ALA A 20 -14.76 1.22 -3.35
C ALA A 20 -16.11 0.66 -2.91
N PRO A 21 -16.95 0.22 -3.86
CA PRO A 21 -18.13 -0.56 -3.52
C PRO A 21 -17.76 -1.84 -2.77
N ALA A 22 -18.61 -2.29 -1.86
CA ALA A 22 -18.37 -3.51 -1.12
C ALA A 22 -18.19 -4.71 -2.08
N GLY A 23 -17.14 -5.49 -1.85
CA GLY A 23 -16.86 -6.69 -2.64
C GLY A 23 -16.28 -6.45 -4.02
N ASP A 24 -15.80 -5.24 -4.31
CA ASP A 24 -15.19 -4.93 -5.60
C ASP A 24 -13.77 -5.54 -5.70
N PRO A 25 -13.57 -6.61 -6.50
CA PRO A 25 -12.25 -7.22 -6.61
C PRO A 25 -11.23 -6.33 -7.32
N ALA A 26 -11.66 -5.38 -8.14
CA ALA A 26 -10.76 -4.46 -8.81
C ALA A 26 -10.10 -3.51 -7.80
N ALA A 27 -10.83 -3.09 -6.77
CA ALA A 27 -10.28 -2.25 -5.72
C ALA A 27 -9.20 -2.99 -4.91
N ALA A 28 -9.43 -4.25 -4.58
CA ALA A 28 -8.46 -5.07 -3.87
C ALA A 28 -7.18 -5.27 -4.70
N ARG A 29 -7.33 -5.52 -6.00
CA ARG A 29 -6.16 -5.67 -6.89
C ARG A 29 -5.38 -4.37 -7.00
N ALA A 30 -6.06 -3.23 -7.14
CA ALA A 30 -5.41 -1.93 -7.23
C ALA A 30 -4.69 -1.58 -5.93
N ALA A 31 -5.31 -1.83 -4.79
CA ALA A 31 -4.69 -1.59 -3.48
C ALA A 31 -3.46 -2.50 -3.29
N ARG A 32 -3.55 -3.77 -3.67
CA ARG A 32 -2.43 -4.70 -3.57
C ARG A 32 -1.25 -4.21 -4.41
N ASP A 33 -1.49 -3.77 -5.63
CA ASP A 33 -0.45 -3.27 -6.51
C ASP A 33 0.28 -2.06 -5.89
N LEU A 34 -0.49 -1.12 -5.35
CA LEU A 34 0.07 0.05 -4.68
C LEU A 34 0.91 -0.35 -3.46
N LEU A 35 0.41 -1.28 -2.66
CA LEU A 35 1.09 -1.72 -1.43
C LEU A 35 2.36 -2.53 -1.75
N GLU A 36 2.35 -3.35 -2.78
CA GLU A 36 3.54 -4.09 -3.20
C GLU A 36 4.63 -3.14 -3.70
N ARG A 37 4.24 -2.11 -4.44
CA ARG A 37 5.17 -1.06 -4.87
C ARG A 37 5.74 -0.30 -3.68
N ALA A 38 4.90 0.04 -2.71
CA ALA A 38 5.34 0.72 -1.49
C ALA A 38 6.31 -0.16 -0.69
N LEU A 39 5.99 -1.44 -0.56
CA LEU A 39 6.83 -2.39 0.17
C LEU A 39 8.21 -2.51 -0.46
N GLU A 40 8.27 -2.70 -1.77
CA GLU A 40 9.54 -2.80 -2.49
C GLU A 40 10.37 -1.53 -2.33
N ALA A 41 9.75 -0.37 -2.50
CA ALA A 41 10.44 0.92 -2.37
C ALA A 41 10.92 1.16 -0.94
N ALA A 42 10.13 0.79 0.06
CA ALA A 42 10.50 0.93 1.46
C ALA A 42 11.67 0.02 1.84
N ARG A 43 11.70 -1.20 1.31
CA ARG A 43 12.84 -2.09 1.52
C ARG A 43 14.11 -1.54 0.89
N ALA A 44 14.03 -1.07 -0.33
CA ALA A 44 15.17 -0.48 -1.04
C ALA A 44 15.71 0.76 -0.33
N ALA A 45 14.83 1.55 0.27
CA ALA A 45 15.21 2.75 1.00
C ALA A 45 15.56 2.49 2.48
N ALA A 46 15.47 1.26 2.94
CA ALA A 46 15.72 0.86 4.33
C ALA A 46 14.86 1.66 5.32
N LEU A 47 13.55 1.71 5.07
CA LEU A 47 12.56 2.39 5.90
C LEU A 47 11.67 1.36 6.60
N PRO A 48 12.12 0.78 7.73
CA PRO A 48 11.44 -0.37 8.34
C PRO A 48 10.00 -0.07 8.79
N ASP A 49 9.70 1.15 9.21
CA ASP A 49 8.34 1.51 9.62
C ASP A 49 7.37 1.44 8.43
N LEU A 50 7.80 1.90 7.27
CA LEU A 50 6.97 1.85 6.06
C LEU A 50 6.87 0.43 5.52
N VAL A 51 7.93 -0.37 5.65
CA VAL A 51 7.87 -1.81 5.33
C VAL A 51 6.78 -2.48 6.17
N ALA A 52 6.78 -2.25 7.47
CA ALA A 52 5.79 -2.82 8.39
C ALA A 52 4.38 -2.37 8.04
N GLN A 53 4.17 -1.10 7.75
CA GLN A 53 2.85 -0.59 7.38
C GLN A 53 2.32 -1.24 6.11
N ALA A 54 3.15 -1.38 5.09
CA ALA A 54 2.74 -2.03 3.84
C ALA A 54 2.44 -3.51 4.05
N GLU A 55 3.26 -4.22 4.83
CA GLU A 55 3.05 -5.63 5.11
C GLU A 55 1.76 -5.90 5.88
N ILE A 56 1.46 -5.08 6.89
CA ILE A 56 0.23 -5.21 7.67
C ILE A 56 -0.99 -5.07 6.76
N ARG A 57 -0.98 -4.08 5.88
CA ARG A 57 -2.10 -3.87 4.96
C ARG A 57 -2.24 -4.97 3.92
N LEU A 58 -1.12 -5.48 3.42
CA LEU A 58 -1.15 -6.62 2.49
C LEU A 58 -1.72 -7.88 3.13
N ALA A 59 -1.42 -8.10 4.41
CA ALA A 59 -1.96 -9.23 5.14
C ALA A 59 -3.48 -9.15 5.31
N ASP A 60 -4.05 -7.96 5.31
CA ASP A 60 -5.49 -7.75 5.45
C ASP A 60 -6.25 -7.89 4.12
N LEU A 61 -5.56 -7.99 3.01
CA LEU A 61 -6.16 -8.25 1.71
C LEU A 61 -6.32 -9.77 1.49
#